data_3546c2dc1cdd5d65791f3020f93646eb
#
_entry.id   3546c2dc1cdd5d65791f3020f93646eb
#
_cell.length_a   1.000
_cell.length_b   1.000
_cell.length_c   1.000
_cell.angle_alpha   90.00
_cell.angle_beta   90.00
_cell.angle_gamma   90.00
#
_symmetry.space_group_name_H-M   'P 1'
#
loop_
_entity.id
_entity.type
_entity.pdbx_description
1 polymer ?
#
loop_
_entity_poly.entity_id
_entity_poly.type
_entity_poly.pdbx_seq_one_letter_code
_entity_poly.pdbx_strand_id
1 'polypeptide(L)'
;MLSTRFPRPPGDVGHPGSWRGDTEFRVVEGAGPRDAVRDAAGLREGPVLAAFSAAARELEANGVGAITTSCGFLVLLQEALQDAVKVPVVTSSLLLLPALLAREPQVGVLTIDARHLGDAHLRQAGVPPGQLADVMVEGVDPGGEFARAILGNDAAMDLARAGRDVVAAARALRGRAPRLRTVVLECTNMPPYAQAIRDATGFEVLSLADVPALKSWAAEPMIRG
;
A
#
# COMPACT_ATOMS: atom_id res chain seq x y z
N MET A 1 5.74 -2.98 11.01
CA MET A 1 6.18 -2.86 9.59
C MET A 1 7.13 -4.00 9.22
N LEU A 2 7.29 -4.30 7.93
CA LEU A 2 8.28 -5.26 7.45
C LEU A 2 9.71 -4.81 7.78
N SER A 3 10.63 -5.77 7.94
CA SER A 3 12.07 -5.51 8.09
C SER A 3 12.66 -5.08 6.74
N THR A 4 12.99 -3.79 6.62
CA THR A 4 13.41 -3.17 5.34
C THR A 4 14.61 -2.25 5.50
N ARG A 5 15.44 -2.17 4.45
CA ARG A 5 16.67 -1.34 4.40
C ARG A 5 16.63 -0.27 3.31
N PHE A 6 15.71 -0.37 2.34
CA PHE A 6 15.59 0.64 1.28
C PHE A 6 15.14 2.00 1.85
N PRO A 7 15.53 3.13 1.22
CA PRO A 7 15.19 4.45 1.71
C PRO A 7 13.68 4.71 1.64
N ARG A 8 13.17 5.39 2.67
CA ARG A 8 11.78 5.80 2.78
C ARG A 8 11.68 7.32 2.80
N PRO A 9 11.49 7.97 1.64
CA PRO A 9 11.33 9.42 1.59
C PRO A 9 10.00 9.88 2.21
N PRO A 10 9.85 11.19 2.52
CA PRO A 10 8.57 11.76 2.94
C PRO A 10 7.44 11.40 1.98
N GLY A 11 6.29 11.01 2.51
CA GLY A 11 5.16 10.44 1.77
C GLY A 11 5.11 8.90 1.80
N ASP A 12 6.24 8.21 1.97
CA ASP A 12 6.25 6.77 2.24
C ASP A 12 5.58 6.47 3.58
N VAL A 13 4.72 5.45 3.63
CA VAL A 13 3.97 5.09 4.85
C VAL A 13 4.88 4.77 6.04
N GLY A 14 6.07 4.23 5.80
CA GLY A 14 7.06 3.95 6.84
C GLY A 14 7.95 5.15 7.20
N HIS A 15 7.70 6.35 6.68
CA HIS A 15 8.43 7.56 7.06
C HIS A 15 7.65 8.32 8.14
N PRO A 16 8.26 8.67 9.30
CA PRO A 16 7.55 9.36 10.39
C PRO A 16 6.84 10.64 9.95
N GLY A 17 7.49 11.45 9.12
CA GLY A 17 6.91 12.70 8.60
C GLY A 17 5.74 12.55 7.64
N SER A 18 5.30 11.33 7.33
CA SER A 18 4.07 11.08 6.57
C SER A 18 2.82 11.10 7.43
N TRP A 19 2.98 11.20 8.75
CA TRP A 19 1.90 11.18 9.72
C TRP A 19 1.93 12.42 10.63
N ARG A 20 0.77 12.82 11.14
CA ARG A 20 0.63 13.87 12.16
C ARG A 20 0.78 13.25 13.54
N GLY A 21 1.47 13.95 14.42
CA GLY A 21 1.70 13.49 15.79
C GLY A 21 2.77 12.42 15.91
N ASP A 22 2.83 11.80 17.07
CA ASP A 22 3.82 10.78 17.37
C ASP A 22 3.47 9.47 16.64
N THR A 23 4.44 8.95 15.91
CA THR A 23 4.31 7.69 15.18
C THR A 23 5.22 6.64 15.81
N GLU A 24 4.62 5.56 16.26
CA GLU A 24 5.35 4.43 16.82
C GLU A 24 5.51 3.31 15.77
N PHE A 25 6.72 2.76 15.66
CA PHE A 25 7.01 1.69 14.72
C PHE A 25 7.37 0.40 15.46
N ARG A 26 6.80 -0.71 14.99
CA ARG A 26 7.23 -2.06 15.36
C ARG A 26 7.66 -2.79 14.08
N VAL A 27 8.93 -3.22 14.05
CA VAL A 27 9.48 -4.01 12.96
C VAL A 27 9.23 -5.48 13.28
N VAL A 28 8.61 -6.18 12.34
CA VAL A 28 8.40 -7.63 12.43
C VAL A 28 9.58 -8.30 11.74
N GLU A 29 10.47 -8.85 12.54
CA GLU A 29 11.66 -9.55 12.05
C GLU A 29 11.27 -10.85 11.31
N GLY A 30 12.10 -11.24 10.33
CA GLY A 30 11.87 -12.44 9.51
C GLY A 30 10.80 -12.30 8.43
N ALA A 31 10.17 -11.13 8.30
CA ALA A 31 9.22 -10.81 7.23
C ALA A 31 9.78 -9.72 6.31
N GLY A 32 10.23 -10.10 5.13
CA GLY A 32 10.78 -9.20 4.12
C GLY A 32 9.77 -8.82 3.04
N PRO A 33 10.13 -7.85 2.17
CA PRO A 33 9.25 -7.39 1.11
C PRO A 33 8.85 -8.50 0.11
N ARG A 34 9.76 -9.41 -0.23
CA ARG A 34 9.48 -10.53 -1.14
C ARG A 34 8.48 -11.51 -0.55
N ASP A 35 8.62 -11.80 0.74
CA ASP A 35 7.75 -12.75 1.44
C ASP A 35 6.31 -12.22 1.46
N ALA A 36 6.15 -10.93 1.78
CA ALA A 36 4.86 -10.28 1.79
C ALA A 36 4.17 -10.21 0.41
N VAL A 37 4.95 -10.07 -0.68
CA VAL A 37 4.41 -9.94 -2.05
C VAL A 37 4.15 -11.29 -2.69
N ARG A 38 5.01 -12.30 -2.46
CA ARG A 38 5.00 -13.54 -3.25
C ARG A 38 4.38 -14.74 -2.55
N ASP A 39 4.24 -14.70 -1.24
CA ASP A 39 3.74 -15.82 -0.44
C ASP A 39 2.43 -15.47 0.29
N ALA A 40 1.34 -15.38 -0.48
CA ALA A 40 0.01 -15.12 0.07
C ALA A 40 -0.49 -16.21 1.04
N ALA A 41 -0.05 -17.47 0.86
CA ALA A 41 -0.42 -18.58 1.74
C ALA A 41 0.37 -18.49 3.05
N GLY A 42 1.69 -18.30 2.98
CA GLY A 42 2.55 -18.16 4.14
C GLY A 42 2.24 -16.94 5.00
N LEU A 43 1.64 -15.90 4.41
CA LEU A 43 1.15 -14.76 5.19
C LEU A 43 -0.03 -15.12 6.09
N ARG A 44 -1.00 -15.89 5.58
CA ARG A 44 -2.24 -16.20 6.30
C ARG A 44 -2.08 -17.22 7.40
N GLU A 45 -1.11 -18.10 7.27
CA GLU A 45 -0.91 -19.24 8.14
C GLU A 45 0.54 -19.27 8.62
N GLY A 46 0.77 -19.12 9.93
CA GLY A 46 2.11 -19.33 10.43
C GLY A 46 2.74 -18.18 11.23
N PRO A 47 4.07 -18.18 11.36
CA PRO A 47 4.79 -17.29 12.27
C PRO A 47 4.66 -15.81 11.92
N VAL A 48 4.46 -15.48 10.64
CA VAL A 48 4.33 -14.08 10.19
C VAL A 48 3.06 -13.44 10.76
N LEU A 49 1.90 -14.12 10.64
CA LEU A 49 0.66 -13.62 11.22
C LEU A 49 0.76 -13.47 12.74
N ALA A 50 1.34 -14.47 13.42
CA ALA A 50 1.52 -14.43 14.88
C ALA A 50 2.40 -13.24 15.30
N ALA A 51 3.48 -12.97 14.56
CA ALA A 51 4.40 -11.86 14.85
C ALA A 51 3.75 -10.50 14.59
N PHE A 52 2.98 -10.33 13.50
CA PHE A 52 2.22 -9.11 13.24
C PHE A 52 1.13 -8.88 14.29
N SER A 53 0.43 -9.94 14.73
CA SER A 53 -0.59 -9.85 15.77
C SER A 53 0.02 -9.49 17.14
N ALA A 54 1.19 -10.03 17.47
CA ALA A 54 1.92 -9.66 18.68
C ALA A 54 2.34 -8.18 18.66
N ALA A 55 2.91 -7.71 17.54
CA ALA A 55 3.29 -6.32 17.34
C ALA A 55 2.07 -5.38 17.41
N ALA A 56 0.92 -5.78 16.88
CA ALA A 56 -0.30 -4.99 16.95
C ALA A 56 -0.81 -4.83 18.40
N ARG A 57 -0.80 -5.92 19.19
CA ARG A 57 -1.16 -5.86 20.62
C ARG A 57 -0.20 -5.00 21.45
N GLU A 58 1.09 -5.05 21.14
CA GLU A 58 2.08 -4.21 21.79
C GLU A 58 1.82 -2.73 21.51
N LEU A 59 1.56 -2.35 20.25
CA LEU A 59 1.20 -0.99 19.88
C LEU A 59 -0.09 -0.54 20.59
N GLU A 60 -1.13 -1.38 20.63
CA GLU A 60 -2.37 -1.07 21.36
C GLU A 60 -2.10 -0.85 22.85
N ALA A 61 -1.27 -1.70 23.48
CA ALA A 61 -0.91 -1.55 24.89
C ALA A 61 -0.15 -0.24 25.18
N ASN A 62 0.55 0.31 24.18
CA ASN A 62 1.22 1.60 24.25
C ASN A 62 0.27 2.79 24.01
N GLY A 63 -1.02 2.54 23.74
CA GLY A 63 -2.05 3.57 23.64
C GLY A 63 -2.18 4.23 22.28
N VAL A 64 -1.74 3.58 21.17
CA VAL A 64 -1.93 4.14 19.84
C VAL A 64 -3.41 4.21 19.46
N GLY A 65 -3.80 5.23 18.71
CA GLY A 65 -5.20 5.44 18.29
C GLY A 65 -5.61 4.67 17.04
N ALA A 66 -4.65 4.22 16.22
CA ALA A 66 -4.85 3.39 15.03
C ALA A 66 -3.57 2.68 14.65
N ILE A 67 -3.68 1.56 13.94
CA ILE A 67 -2.54 0.76 13.47
C ILE A 67 -2.59 0.63 11.95
N THR A 68 -1.43 0.76 11.31
CA THR A 68 -1.29 0.50 9.88
C THR A 68 -0.06 -0.34 9.57
N THR A 69 0.06 -0.80 8.33
CA THR A 69 1.19 -1.62 7.86
C THR A 69 1.98 -0.91 6.76
N SER A 70 3.21 -1.34 6.53
CA SER A 70 4.09 -0.80 5.50
C SER A 70 4.11 -1.63 4.20
N CYS A 71 3.04 -2.39 3.94
CA CYS A 71 2.91 -3.19 2.71
C CYS A 71 1.42 -3.47 2.44
N GLY A 72 0.91 -3.07 1.28
CA GLY A 72 -0.50 -3.22 0.91
C GLY A 72 -0.94 -4.66 0.69
N PHE A 73 -0.01 -5.57 0.34
CA PHE A 73 -0.29 -7.01 0.25
C PHE A 73 -0.73 -7.62 1.59
N LEU A 74 -0.43 -6.96 2.72
CA LEU A 74 -0.88 -7.38 4.04
C LEU A 74 -2.40 -7.18 4.24
N VAL A 75 -3.15 -6.74 3.24
CA VAL A 75 -4.61 -6.82 3.22
C VAL A 75 -5.11 -8.23 3.54
N LEU A 76 -4.34 -9.26 3.18
CA LEU A 76 -4.63 -10.66 3.52
C LEU A 76 -4.71 -10.94 5.02
N LEU A 77 -4.12 -10.08 5.85
CA LEU A 77 -4.13 -10.15 7.30
C LEU A 77 -5.15 -9.20 7.94
N GLN A 78 -5.93 -8.45 7.15
CA GLN A 78 -6.81 -7.39 7.66
C GLN A 78 -7.72 -7.84 8.79
N GLU A 79 -8.50 -8.91 8.57
CA GLU A 79 -9.44 -9.44 9.57
C GLU A 79 -8.69 -9.95 10.81
N ALA A 80 -7.68 -10.79 10.61
CA ALA A 80 -6.94 -11.39 11.71
C ALA A 80 -6.22 -10.36 12.60
N LEU A 81 -5.71 -9.28 12.00
CA LEU A 81 -5.09 -8.20 12.77
C LEU A 81 -6.13 -7.32 13.46
N GLN A 82 -7.28 -7.07 12.83
CA GLN A 82 -8.36 -6.33 13.47
C GLN A 82 -8.95 -7.12 14.64
N ASP A 83 -9.10 -8.43 14.52
CA ASP A 83 -9.57 -9.31 15.62
C ASP A 83 -8.59 -9.38 16.79
N ALA A 84 -7.31 -9.11 16.55
CA ALA A 84 -6.27 -9.14 17.58
C ALA A 84 -6.28 -7.93 18.51
N VAL A 85 -6.89 -6.81 18.11
CA VAL A 85 -6.88 -5.51 18.82
C VAL A 85 -8.22 -4.79 18.69
N LYS A 86 -8.46 -3.79 19.54
CA LYS A 86 -9.70 -2.98 19.58
C LYS A 86 -9.58 -1.69 18.77
N VAL A 87 -8.37 -1.15 18.64
CA VAL A 87 -8.12 0.05 17.83
C VAL A 87 -8.27 -0.27 16.34
N PRO A 88 -8.66 0.71 15.50
CA PRO A 88 -8.74 0.50 14.07
C PRO A 88 -7.43 0.00 13.46
N VAL A 89 -7.49 -1.04 12.66
CA VAL A 89 -6.38 -1.56 11.86
C VAL A 89 -6.66 -1.33 10.39
N VAL A 90 -5.71 -0.73 9.67
CA VAL A 90 -5.79 -0.49 8.22
C VAL A 90 -4.54 -1.06 7.57
N THR A 91 -4.66 -2.22 6.96
CA THR A 91 -3.49 -2.91 6.39
C THR A 91 -3.16 -2.48 4.96
N SER A 92 -4.12 -1.91 4.24
CA SER A 92 -3.94 -1.59 2.82
C SER A 92 -4.87 -0.47 2.35
N SER A 93 -4.42 0.30 1.38
CA SER A 93 -5.24 1.24 0.61
C SER A 93 -6.32 0.55 -0.25
N LEU A 94 -6.18 -0.75 -0.52
CA LEU A 94 -7.21 -1.53 -1.23
C LEU A 94 -8.56 -1.51 -0.51
N LEU A 95 -8.60 -1.24 0.79
CA LEU A 95 -9.83 -1.06 1.57
C LEU A 95 -10.70 0.12 1.09
N LEU A 96 -10.17 1.01 0.24
CA LEU A 96 -10.92 2.06 -0.45
C LEU A 96 -11.78 1.53 -1.61
N LEU A 97 -11.42 0.39 -2.20
CA LEU A 97 -12.02 -0.11 -3.45
C LEU A 97 -13.54 -0.29 -3.37
N PRO A 98 -14.13 -0.89 -2.32
CA PRO A 98 -15.60 -1.08 -2.28
C PRO A 98 -16.36 0.24 -2.35
N ALA A 99 -15.90 1.26 -1.62
CA ALA A 99 -16.55 2.57 -1.63
C ALA A 99 -16.35 3.34 -2.94
N LEU A 100 -15.24 3.12 -3.63
CA LEU A 100 -14.96 3.69 -4.94
C LEU A 100 -15.80 3.02 -6.03
N LEU A 101 -15.84 1.69 -6.06
CA LEU A 101 -16.64 0.91 -7.02
C LEU A 101 -18.15 1.12 -6.89
N ALA A 102 -18.61 1.56 -5.71
CA ALA A 102 -20.01 1.98 -5.55
C ALA A 102 -20.35 3.30 -6.29
N ARG A 103 -19.34 4.07 -6.72
CA ARG A 103 -19.50 5.40 -7.35
C ARG A 103 -18.88 5.49 -8.74
N GLU A 104 -17.97 4.59 -9.07
CA GLU A 104 -17.23 4.56 -10.33
C GLU A 104 -17.36 3.19 -10.98
N PRO A 105 -17.55 3.12 -12.32
CA PRO A 105 -17.69 1.85 -13.02
C PRO A 105 -16.39 1.02 -13.01
N GLN A 106 -15.24 1.67 -12.87
CA GLN A 106 -13.93 1.04 -12.78
C GLN A 106 -13.00 1.87 -11.91
N VAL A 107 -12.11 1.20 -11.17
CA VAL A 107 -11.06 1.81 -10.33
C VAL A 107 -9.71 1.22 -10.68
N GLY A 108 -8.69 2.07 -10.78
CA GLY A 108 -7.32 1.66 -11.02
C GLY A 108 -6.59 1.29 -9.73
N VAL A 109 -5.66 0.35 -9.84
CA VAL A 109 -4.71 0.02 -8.76
C VAL A 109 -3.31 -0.01 -9.34
N LEU A 110 -2.40 0.75 -8.74
CA LEU A 110 -0.96 0.64 -9.01
C LEU A 110 -0.30 -0.18 -7.91
N THR A 111 0.44 -1.20 -8.30
CA THR A 111 1.13 -2.12 -7.40
C THR A 111 2.59 -2.35 -7.82
N ILE A 112 3.39 -2.90 -6.92
CA ILE A 112 4.78 -3.27 -7.22
C ILE A 112 4.86 -4.51 -8.13
N ASP A 113 3.92 -5.45 -8.01
CA ASP A 113 3.88 -6.66 -8.84
C ASP A 113 2.43 -7.12 -9.09
N ALA A 114 1.88 -6.75 -10.24
CA ALA A 114 0.51 -7.10 -10.63
C ALA A 114 0.26 -8.62 -10.77
N ARG A 115 1.31 -9.42 -10.98
CA ARG A 115 1.18 -10.89 -11.10
C ARG A 115 0.82 -11.56 -9.79
N HIS A 116 1.15 -10.92 -8.67
CA HIS A 116 0.91 -11.43 -7.33
C HIS A 116 -0.29 -10.77 -6.63
N LEU A 117 -0.80 -9.64 -7.16
CA LEU A 117 -2.00 -8.99 -6.66
C LEU A 117 -3.24 -9.58 -7.35
N GLY A 118 -3.76 -10.66 -6.82
CA GLY A 118 -4.90 -11.38 -7.41
C GLY A 118 -6.22 -11.19 -6.64
N ASP A 119 -7.24 -11.91 -7.10
CA ASP A 119 -8.61 -11.88 -6.56
C ASP A 119 -8.68 -12.06 -5.03
N ALA A 120 -7.79 -12.87 -4.45
CA ALA A 120 -7.77 -13.09 -3.01
C ALA A 120 -7.53 -11.78 -2.23
N HIS A 121 -6.65 -10.90 -2.73
CA HIS A 121 -6.38 -9.60 -2.13
C HIS A 121 -7.58 -8.65 -2.28
N LEU A 122 -8.19 -8.62 -3.48
CA LEU A 122 -9.34 -7.78 -3.75
C LEU A 122 -10.56 -8.20 -2.93
N ARG A 123 -10.82 -9.50 -2.82
CA ARG A 123 -11.90 -10.05 -1.96
C ARG A 123 -11.66 -9.72 -0.49
N GLN A 124 -10.44 -9.88 -0.01
CA GLN A 124 -10.08 -9.54 1.37
C GLN A 124 -10.21 -8.04 1.65
N ALA A 125 -10.03 -7.19 0.63
CA ALA A 125 -10.30 -5.76 0.70
C ALA A 125 -11.82 -5.42 0.69
N GLY A 126 -12.69 -6.42 0.54
CA GLY A 126 -14.14 -6.25 0.52
C GLY A 126 -14.74 -6.01 -0.86
N VAL A 127 -13.97 -6.18 -1.96
CA VAL A 127 -14.51 -6.05 -3.32
C VAL A 127 -15.49 -7.18 -3.60
N PRO A 128 -16.76 -6.89 -3.98
CA PRO A 128 -17.74 -7.91 -4.32
C PRO A 128 -17.24 -8.80 -5.49
N PRO A 129 -17.55 -10.11 -5.46
CA PRO A 129 -17.13 -11.03 -6.54
C PRO A 129 -17.51 -10.58 -7.95
N GLY A 130 -18.68 -9.95 -8.12
CA GLY A 130 -19.15 -9.45 -9.40
C GLY A 130 -18.44 -8.18 -9.90
N GLN A 131 -17.62 -7.53 -9.06
CA GLN A 131 -16.90 -6.28 -9.39
C GLN A 131 -15.38 -6.46 -9.46
N LEU A 132 -14.87 -7.69 -9.32
CA LEU A 132 -13.42 -7.94 -9.40
C LEU A 132 -12.82 -7.51 -10.75
N ALA A 133 -13.57 -7.71 -11.84
CA ALA A 133 -13.15 -7.30 -13.19
C ALA A 133 -13.18 -5.77 -13.41
N ASP A 134 -13.82 -5.03 -12.53
CA ASP A 134 -13.88 -3.55 -12.57
C ASP A 134 -12.65 -2.91 -11.90
N VAL A 135 -11.79 -3.72 -11.26
CA VAL A 135 -10.50 -3.26 -10.72
C VAL A 135 -9.40 -3.45 -11.76
N MET A 136 -8.89 -2.34 -12.27
CA MET A 136 -7.85 -2.31 -13.30
C MET A 136 -6.46 -2.27 -12.64
N VAL A 137 -5.84 -3.44 -12.45
CA VAL A 137 -4.51 -3.55 -11.82
C VAL A 137 -3.39 -3.33 -12.83
N GLU A 138 -2.41 -2.50 -12.48
CA GLU A 138 -1.18 -2.27 -13.23
C GLU A 138 0.04 -2.35 -12.29
N GLY A 139 1.07 -3.07 -12.69
CA GLY A 139 2.33 -3.19 -11.97
C GLY A 139 3.41 -2.28 -12.55
N VAL A 140 4.41 -1.94 -11.74
CA VAL A 140 5.63 -1.35 -12.27
C VAL A 140 6.43 -2.38 -13.05
N ASP A 141 7.37 -1.92 -13.90
CA ASP A 141 8.31 -2.81 -14.59
C ASP A 141 9.09 -3.67 -13.56
N PRO A 142 9.00 -5.02 -13.63
CA PRO A 142 9.76 -5.89 -12.72
C PRO A 142 11.28 -5.74 -12.82
N GLY A 143 11.79 -5.26 -13.97
CA GLY A 143 13.20 -4.95 -14.19
C GLY A 143 13.58 -3.52 -13.83
N GLY A 144 12.62 -2.68 -13.49
CA GLY A 144 12.81 -1.28 -13.11
C GLY A 144 13.44 -1.12 -11.73
N GLU A 145 13.92 0.08 -11.47
CA GLU A 145 14.59 0.45 -10.22
C GLU A 145 13.67 0.30 -9.00
N PHE A 146 12.39 0.72 -9.14
CA PHE A 146 11.42 0.63 -8.04
C PHE A 146 11.25 -0.82 -7.56
N ALA A 147 10.97 -1.75 -8.47
CA ALA A 147 10.79 -3.16 -8.13
C ALA A 147 12.10 -3.79 -7.65
N ARG A 148 13.22 -3.51 -8.34
CA ARG A 148 14.55 -4.04 -7.99
C ARG A 148 14.93 -3.69 -6.56
N ALA A 149 14.86 -2.41 -6.22
CA ALA A 149 15.33 -1.94 -4.92
C ALA A 149 14.42 -2.39 -3.78
N ILE A 150 13.11 -2.28 -3.93
CA ILE A 150 12.15 -2.62 -2.87
C ILE A 150 12.09 -4.14 -2.66
N LEU A 151 11.87 -4.92 -3.71
CA LEU A 151 11.81 -6.39 -3.60
C LEU A 151 13.19 -7.00 -3.27
N GLY A 152 14.27 -6.34 -3.69
CA GLY A 152 15.63 -6.71 -3.32
C GLY A 152 16.03 -6.31 -1.91
N ASN A 153 15.21 -5.49 -1.23
CA ASN A 153 15.52 -4.89 0.06
C ASN A 153 16.87 -4.16 0.04
N ASP A 154 17.13 -3.39 -1.02
CA ASP A 154 18.41 -2.75 -1.30
C ASP A 154 18.43 -1.32 -0.73
N ALA A 155 19.46 -1.02 0.07
CA ALA A 155 19.66 0.32 0.62
C ALA A 155 20.06 1.35 -0.45
N ALA A 156 20.64 0.89 -1.57
CA ALA A 156 21.02 1.73 -2.70
C ALA A 156 19.86 1.82 -3.72
N MET A 157 18.96 2.76 -3.52
CA MET A 157 17.81 3.04 -4.40
C MET A 157 17.93 4.43 -5.01
N ASP A 158 17.92 4.51 -6.34
CA ASP A 158 17.77 5.78 -7.06
C ASP A 158 16.30 6.20 -7.06
N LEU A 159 15.94 7.12 -6.17
CA LEU A 159 14.56 7.60 -6.00
C LEU A 159 14.00 8.26 -7.27
N ALA A 160 14.84 8.92 -8.07
CA ALA A 160 14.39 9.57 -9.30
C ALA A 160 14.09 8.54 -10.40
N ARG A 161 14.89 7.48 -10.52
CA ARG A 161 14.61 6.37 -11.45
C ARG A 161 13.36 5.61 -11.00
N ALA A 162 13.27 5.29 -9.72
CA ALA A 162 12.10 4.63 -9.15
C ALA A 162 10.80 5.42 -9.39
N GLY A 163 10.85 6.75 -9.26
CA GLY A 163 9.72 7.62 -9.59
C GLY A 163 9.32 7.56 -11.07
N ARG A 164 10.29 7.49 -11.98
CA ARG A 164 10.00 7.31 -13.42
C ARG A 164 9.31 5.99 -13.70
N ASP A 165 9.70 4.91 -13.04
CA ASP A 165 9.07 3.58 -13.20
C ASP A 165 7.61 3.61 -12.75
N VAL A 166 7.31 4.24 -11.59
CA VAL A 166 5.95 4.38 -11.08
C VAL A 166 5.09 5.23 -12.01
N VAL A 167 5.61 6.35 -12.52
CA VAL A 167 4.89 7.21 -13.48
C VAL A 167 4.69 6.48 -14.81
N ALA A 168 5.63 5.68 -15.26
CA ALA A 168 5.49 4.88 -16.48
C ALA A 168 4.35 3.85 -16.35
N ALA A 169 4.24 3.16 -15.20
CA ALA A 169 3.12 2.26 -14.93
C ALA A 169 1.77 3.00 -14.92
N ALA A 170 1.72 4.18 -14.31
CA ALA A 170 0.51 5.01 -14.31
C ALA A 170 0.09 5.44 -15.72
N ARG A 171 1.04 5.81 -16.59
CA ARG A 171 0.79 6.11 -18.00
C ARG A 171 0.31 4.89 -18.79
N ALA A 172 0.88 3.72 -18.54
CA ALA A 172 0.44 2.47 -19.16
C ALA A 172 -1.02 2.17 -18.79
N LEU A 173 -1.38 2.31 -17.52
CA LEU A 173 -2.76 2.17 -17.06
C LEU A 173 -3.69 3.19 -17.72
N ARG A 174 -3.29 4.48 -17.83
CA ARG A 174 -4.06 5.52 -18.51
C ARG A 174 -4.29 5.17 -19.99
N GLY A 175 -3.26 4.66 -20.68
CA GLY A 175 -3.38 4.24 -22.09
C GLY A 175 -4.35 3.08 -22.27
N ARG A 176 -4.33 2.09 -21.37
CA ARG A 176 -5.20 0.91 -21.40
C ARG A 176 -6.64 1.22 -20.97
N ALA A 177 -6.83 2.14 -20.05
CA ALA A 177 -8.12 2.52 -19.50
C ALA A 177 -8.33 4.05 -19.51
N PRO A 178 -8.55 4.66 -20.71
CA PRO A 178 -8.59 6.13 -20.86
C PRO A 178 -9.75 6.80 -20.13
N ARG A 179 -10.80 6.07 -19.78
CA ARG A 179 -11.95 6.58 -19.00
C ARG A 179 -11.81 6.45 -17.49
N LEU A 180 -10.75 5.81 -17.02
CA LEU A 180 -10.47 5.64 -15.61
C LEU A 180 -10.25 7.02 -14.94
N ARG A 181 -10.85 7.21 -13.78
CA ARG A 181 -10.77 8.49 -13.04
C ARG A 181 -9.84 8.38 -11.84
N THR A 182 -10.06 7.38 -11.01
CA THR A 182 -9.38 7.20 -9.75
C THR A 182 -8.39 6.03 -9.80
N VAL A 183 -7.21 6.23 -9.22
CA VAL A 183 -6.21 5.19 -9.01
C VAL A 183 -5.83 5.09 -7.53
N VAL A 184 -5.78 3.88 -7.01
CA VAL A 184 -5.33 3.56 -5.64
C VAL A 184 -3.89 3.05 -5.70
N LEU A 185 -2.99 3.67 -4.93
CA LEU A 185 -1.62 3.22 -4.76
C LEU A 185 -1.59 2.09 -3.72
N GLU A 186 -1.60 0.84 -4.19
CA GLU A 186 -1.53 -0.32 -3.29
C GLU A 186 -0.19 -0.38 -2.55
N CYS A 187 0.91 -0.18 -3.28
CA CYS A 187 2.23 -0.19 -2.69
C CYS A 187 2.47 1.05 -1.83
N THR A 188 2.74 0.84 -0.55
CA THR A 188 2.93 1.88 0.46
C THR A 188 4.17 2.75 0.25
N ASN A 189 5.02 2.38 -0.71
CA ASN A 189 6.21 3.13 -1.13
C ASN A 189 5.97 4.04 -2.34
N MET A 190 4.76 4.02 -2.94
CA MET A 190 4.41 4.85 -4.09
C MET A 190 3.93 6.29 -3.76
N PRO A 191 3.34 6.59 -2.59
CA PRO A 191 2.81 7.91 -2.30
C PRO A 191 3.78 9.08 -2.49
N PRO A 192 5.12 8.95 -2.30
CA PRO A 192 6.07 10.02 -2.64
C PRO A 192 5.99 10.51 -4.10
N TYR A 193 5.48 9.68 -5.00
CA TYR A 193 5.35 9.95 -6.44
C TYR A 193 3.93 10.34 -6.85
N ALA A 194 3.00 10.46 -5.90
CA ALA A 194 1.58 10.69 -6.19
C ALA A 194 1.34 11.97 -7.02
N GLN A 195 2.07 13.06 -6.73
CA GLN A 195 1.92 14.30 -7.52
C GLN A 195 2.40 14.10 -8.96
N ALA A 196 3.55 13.45 -9.16
CA ALA A 196 4.05 13.17 -10.51
C ALA A 196 3.10 12.26 -11.32
N ILE A 197 2.39 11.34 -10.66
CA ILE A 197 1.34 10.53 -11.28
C ILE A 197 0.17 11.42 -11.70
N ARG A 198 -0.32 12.31 -10.82
CA ARG A 198 -1.41 13.26 -11.14
C ARG A 198 -1.07 14.10 -12.36
N ASP A 199 0.11 14.70 -12.34
CA ASP A 199 0.59 15.58 -13.43
C ASP A 199 0.72 14.86 -14.77
N ALA A 200 1.16 13.59 -14.73
CA ALA A 200 1.39 12.78 -15.93
C ALA A 200 0.14 12.16 -16.54
N THR A 201 -0.94 11.97 -15.74
CA THR A 201 -2.09 11.15 -16.11
C THR A 201 -3.44 11.82 -15.91
N GLY A 202 -3.54 12.85 -15.07
CA GLY A 202 -4.80 13.45 -14.64
C GLY A 202 -5.66 12.54 -13.74
N PHE A 203 -5.13 11.47 -13.18
CA PHE A 203 -5.85 10.63 -12.22
C PHE A 203 -6.07 11.37 -10.91
N GLU A 204 -7.22 11.11 -10.26
CA GLU A 204 -7.31 11.21 -8.81
C GLU A 204 -6.49 10.08 -8.20
N VAL A 205 -5.52 10.41 -7.35
CA VAL A 205 -4.58 9.44 -6.78
C VAL A 205 -4.82 9.35 -5.29
N LEU A 206 -5.22 8.16 -4.85
CA LEU A 206 -5.48 7.83 -3.45
C LEU A 206 -4.45 6.82 -2.93
N SER A 207 -4.19 6.88 -1.64
CA SER A 207 -3.21 6.06 -0.93
C SER A 207 -3.76 5.53 0.39
N LEU A 208 -2.94 4.86 1.16
CA LEU A 208 -3.30 4.38 2.49
C LEU A 208 -3.74 5.53 3.43
N ALA A 209 -3.15 6.70 3.29
CA ALA A 209 -3.48 7.89 4.08
C ALA A 209 -4.91 8.42 3.82
N ASP A 210 -5.53 8.02 2.71
CA ASP A 210 -6.90 8.42 2.34
C ASP A 210 -7.98 7.49 2.90
N VAL A 211 -7.59 6.38 3.53
CA VAL A 211 -8.53 5.48 4.20
C VAL A 211 -9.17 6.23 5.40
N PRO A 212 -10.51 6.28 5.52
CA PRO A 212 -11.19 7.12 6.50
C PRO A 212 -10.66 6.99 7.93
N ALA A 213 -10.34 5.78 8.37
CA ALA A 213 -9.82 5.52 9.72
C ALA A 213 -8.42 6.10 9.97
N LEU A 214 -7.66 6.43 8.92
CA LEU A 214 -6.32 7.02 9.02
C LEU A 214 -6.26 8.49 8.60
N LYS A 215 -7.29 9.00 7.94
CA LYS A 215 -7.26 10.31 7.30
C LYS A 215 -6.94 11.47 8.25
N SER A 216 -7.41 11.41 9.49
CA SER A 216 -7.11 12.43 10.52
C SER A 216 -5.64 12.42 10.97
N TRP A 217 -4.94 11.31 10.75
CA TRP A 217 -3.54 11.12 11.12
C TRP A 217 -2.57 11.40 9.98
N ALA A 218 -3.06 11.49 8.73
CA ALA A 218 -2.21 11.77 7.58
C ALA A 218 -1.63 13.18 7.63
N ALA A 219 -0.33 13.33 7.39
CA ALA A 219 0.28 14.63 7.20
C ALA A 219 -0.22 15.28 5.90
N GLU A 220 -0.29 16.60 5.87
CA GLU A 220 -0.59 17.29 4.62
C GLU A 220 0.56 17.08 3.62
N PRO A 221 0.23 16.86 2.33
CA PRO A 221 1.28 16.76 1.32
C PRO A 221 2.13 18.03 1.35
N MET A 222 3.45 17.89 1.47
CA MET A 222 4.35 19.03 1.36
C MET A 222 4.24 19.58 -0.07
N ILE A 223 3.51 20.68 -0.22
CA ILE A 223 3.51 21.45 -1.47
C ILE A 223 4.88 22.13 -1.52
N ARG A 224 5.81 21.57 -2.30
CA ARG A 224 7.02 22.29 -2.66
C ARG A 224 6.61 23.36 -3.66
N GLY A 225 6.68 24.65 -3.21
CA GLY A 225 6.58 25.81 -4.09
C GLY A 225 7.74 25.84 -5.08
#